data_72e3fa2a3e7cd889f92470b1f6b9e971
#
_entry.id   72e3fa2a3e7cd889f92470b1f6b9e971
#
_cell.length_a   1.000
_cell.length_b   1.000
_cell.length_c   1.000
_cell.angle_alpha   90.00
_cell.angle_beta   90.00
_cell.angle_gamma   90.00
#
_symmetry.space_group_name_H-M   'P 1'
#
loop_
_entity.id
_entity.type
_entity.pdbx_description
1 polymer ?
#
loop_
_entity_poly.entity_id
_entity_poly.type
_entity_poly.pdbx_seq_one_letter_code
_entity_poly.pdbx_strand_id
1 'polypeptide(L)'
;MKQVFLSMGLVLGLLIFGVACDYGKSGGGTQTADSALMSPPSSAGRTDNDEGVGHYKQGHWDVSEGHFRKAIKADPNLAEAHYNLGLALDKMNKHEEATTEFKKAAELAPTNPAIKDSPILKKHIAM
;
A
#
# COMPACT_ATOMS: atom_id res chain seq x y z
N MET A 1 15.50 56.15 -48.69
CA MET A 1 16.17 55.38 -47.59
C MET A 1 15.10 54.94 -46.61
N LYS A 2 14.67 53.73 -46.70
CA LYS A 2 13.63 53.19 -45.79
C LYS A 2 14.26 52.14 -44.94
N GLN A 3 14.38 52.43 -43.70
CA GLN A 3 14.83 51.47 -42.67
C GLN A 3 13.68 50.47 -42.38
N VAL A 4 13.93 49.24 -42.70
CA VAL A 4 13.00 48.13 -42.31
C VAL A 4 13.48 47.62 -40.98
N PHE A 5 12.75 47.98 -39.92
CA PHE A 5 12.96 47.39 -38.61
C PHE A 5 12.33 46.00 -38.59
N LEU A 6 13.18 44.99 -38.64
CA LEU A 6 12.76 43.61 -38.34
C LEU A 6 12.56 43.46 -36.83
N SER A 7 11.32 43.48 -36.41
CA SER A 7 10.94 43.17 -35.04
C SER A 7 11.10 41.66 -34.85
N MET A 8 12.18 41.25 -34.22
CA MET A 8 12.36 39.91 -33.71
C MET A 8 11.50 39.73 -32.47
N GLY A 9 10.31 39.17 -32.65
CA GLY A 9 9.44 38.76 -31.56
C GLY A 9 10.05 37.55 -30.85
N LEU A 10 10.60 37.80 -29.67
CA LEU A 10 11.04 36.75 -28.76
C LEU A 10 9.79 36.08 -28.19
N VAL A 11 9.37 34.95 -28.77
CA VAL A 11 8.35 34.10 -28.20
C VAL A 11 8.99 33.37 -27.04
N LEU A 12 8.79 33.91 -25.85
CA LEU A 12 9.11 33.21 -24.58
C LEU A 12 8.10 32.10 -24.41
N GLY A 13 8.44 30.90 -24.86
CA GLY A 13 7.67 29.69 -24.63
C GLY A 13 7.67 29.35 -23.16
N LEU A 14 6.58 29.71 -22.50
CA LEU A 14 6.31 29.27 -21.15
C LEU A 14 6.01 27.76 -21.21
N LEU A 15 7.01 26.93 -20.96
CA LEU A 15 6.81 25.51 -20.72
C LEU A 15 6.11 25.37 -19.38
N ILE A 16 4.78 25.37 -19.45
CA ILE A 16 3.96 24.91 -18.34
C ILE A 16 4.21 23.41 -18.25
N PHE A 17 5.09 22.99 -17.34
CA PHE A 17 5.11 21.62 -16.86
C PHE A 17 3.80 21.39 -16.15
N GLY A 18 2.79 20.97 -16.88
CA GLY A 18 1.61 20.39 -16.32
C GLY A 18 2.03 19.12 -15.59
N VAL A 19 2.14 19.19 -14.28
CA VAL A 19 2.12 18.01 -13.45
C VAL A 19 0.71 17.44 -13.64
N ALA A 20 0.55 16.58 -14.62
CA ALA A 20 -0.61 15.73 -14.72
C ALA A 20 -0.54 14.81 -13.48
N CYS A 21 -1.29 15.16 -12.44
CA CYS A 21 -1.67 14.18 -11.44
C CYS A 21 -2.49 13.15 -12.20
N ASP A 22 -1.85 12.05 -12.58
CA ASP A 22 -2.51 10.87 -13.11
C ASP A 22 -3.30 10.23 -11.94
N TYR A 23 -4.46 10.82 -11.70
CA TYR A 23 -5.42 10.35 -10.75
C TYR A 23 -6.31 9.34 -11.47
N GLY A 24 -5.92 8.08 -11.41
CA GLY A 24 -6.83 7.03 -11.82
C GLY A 24 -6.29 6.08 -12.87
N LYS A 25 -5.31 5.31 -12.50
CA LYS A 25 -5.20 3.96 -13.03
C LYS A 25 -4.91 3.04 -11.86
N SER A 26 -5.92 2.31 -11.43
CA SER A 26 -5.74 1.09 -10.66
C SER A 26 -4.93 0.14 -11.54
N GLY A 27 -3.65 0.45 -11.68
CA GLY A 27 -2.68 -0.43 -12.25
C GLY A 27 -2.53 -1.57 -11.29
N GLY A 28 -2.89 -2.79 -11.72
CA GLY A 28 -2.44 -3.99 -11.07
C GLY A 28 -0.92 -4.00 -11.09
N GLY A 29 -0.30 -3.28 -10.16
CA GLY A 29 1.11 -3.42 -9.86
C GLY A 29 1.29 -4.83 -9.40
N THR A 30 2.21 -5.56 -10.01
CA THR A 30 2.71 -6.84 -9.51
C THR A 30 3.17 -6.60 -8.08
N GLN A 31 2.29 -6.89 -7.11
CA GLN A 31 2.66 -6.81 -5.70
C GLN A 31 3.73 -7.87 -5.49
N THR A 32 4.91 -7.43 -5.06
CA THR A 32 5.96 -8.35 -4.68
C THR A 32 5.45 -9.20 -3.53
N ALA A 33 5.86 -10.47 -3.47
CA ALA A 33 5.30 -11.51 -2.62
C ALA A 33 5.18 -11.20 -1.10
N ASP A 34 5.81 -10.11 -0.63
CA ASP A 34 5.81 -9.66 0.76
C ASP A 34 5.36 -8.18 0.89
N SER A 35 4.52 -7.74 -0.03
CA SER A 35 4.00 -6.36 -0.04
C SER A 35 2.77 -6.22 0.85
N ALA A 36 2.73 -5.18 1.68
CA ALA A 36 1.54 -4.83 2.42
C ALA A 36 0.39 -4.41 1.50
N LEU A 37 -0.83 -4.83 1.82
CA LEU A 37 -2.03 -4.72 0.98
C LEU A 37 -2.85 -3.49 1.34
N MET A 38 -3.28 -2.75 0.32
CA MET A 38 -4.27 -1.68 0.49
C MET A 38 -5.65 -2.26 0.75
N SER A 39 -6.47 -1.54 1.50
CA SER A 39 -7.82 -1.97 1.85
C SER A 39 -8.83 -1.73 0.73
N PRO A 40 -9.92 -2.53 0.68
CA PRO A 40 -11.08 -2.22 -0.14
C PRO A 40 -11.65 -0.83 0.20
N PRO A 41 -12.19 -0.10 -0.80
CA PRO A 41 -12.72 1.26 -0.60
C PRO A 41 -13.83 1.38 0.44
N SER A 42 -14.58 0.31 0.67
CA SER A 42 -15.74 0.26 1.58
C SER A 42 -15.41 -0.14 3.01
N SER A 43 -14.16 -0.50 3.32
CA SER A 43 -13.80 -0.95 4.67
C SER A 43 -13.75 0.21 5.66
N ALA A 44 -14.32 0.01 6.85
CA ALA A 44 -14.24 0.96 7.96
C ALA A 44 -12.80 1.15 8.47
N GLY A 45 -11.95 0.13 8.35
CA GLY A 45 -10.54 0.18 8.73
C GLY A 45 -9.59 0.73 7.66
N ARG A 46 -10.13 1.20 6.53
CA ARG A 46 -9.34 1.57 5.36
C ARG A 46 -8.27 2.62 5.66
N THR A 47 -8.65 3.73 6.26
CA THR A 47 -7.72 4.85 6.50
C THR A 47 -6.52 4.40 7.32
N ASP A 48 -6.77 3.75 8.46
CA ASP A 48 -5.70 3.25 9.32
C ASP A 48 -4.85 2.19 8.61
N ASN A 49 -5.45 1.25 7.86
CA ASN A 49 -4.68 0.26 7.12
C ASN A 49 -3.78 0.90 6.08
N ASP A 50 -4.30 1.83 5.28
CA ASP A 50 -3.56 2.47 4.19
C ASP A 50 -2.42 3.36 4.73
N GLU A 51 -2.62 4.03 5.86
CA GLU A 51 -1.56 4.74 6.60
C GLU A 51 -0.50 3.75 7.11
N GLY A 52 -0.91 2.63 7.69
CA GLY A 52 -0.03 1.55 8.11
C GLY A 52 0.83 1.00 6.97
N VAL A 53 0.25 0.82 5.78
CA VAL A 53 0.97 0.43 4.56
C VAL A 53 2.04 1.47 4.18
N GLY A 54 1.72 2.76 4.31
CA GLY A 54 2.68 3.84 4.08
C GLY A 54 3.90 3.75 5.01
N HIS A 55 3.67 3.54 6.31
CA HIS A 55 4.74 3.35 7.30
C HIS A 55 5.51 2.04 7.08
N TYR A 56 4.83 0.96 6.71
CA TYR A 56 5.46 -0.31 6.39
C TYR A 56 6.48 -0.17 5.26
N LYS A 57 6.13 0.54 4.19
CA LYS A 57 7.03 0.80 3.05
C LYS A 57 8.26 1.63 3.44
N GLN A 58 8.17 2.43 4.49
CA GLN A 58 9.27 3.22 5.04
C GLN A 58 10.12 2.48 6.07
N GLY A 59 9.75 1.25 6.43
CA GLY A 59 10.45 0.45 7.43
C GLY A 59 10.09 0.80 8.89
N HIS A 60 9.04 1.57 9.10
CA HIS A 60 8.55 1.94 10.43
C HIS A 60 7.57 0.87 10.95
N TRP A 61 8.12 -0.31 11.30
CA TRP A 61 7.33 -1.50 11.61
C TRP A 61 6.45 -1.36 12.84
N ASP A 62 6.93 -0.71 13.88
CA ASP A 62 6.21 -0.44 15.13
C ASP A 62 5.03 0.53 14.92
N VAL A 63 5.24 1.57 14.13
CA VAL A 63 4.16 2.51 13.76
C VAL A 63 3.13 1.82 12.89
N SER A 64 3.57 1.02 11.92
CA SER A 64 2.68 0.21 11.08
C SER A 64 1.83 -0.75 11.90
N GLU A 65 2.42 -1.45 12.87
CA GLU A 65 1.69 -2.34 13.80
C GLU A 65 0.55 -1.58 14.47
N GLY A 66 0.82 -0.37 14.97
CA GLY A 66 -0.17 0.48 15.62
C GLY A 66 -1.35 0.82 14.71
N HIS A 67 -1.09 1.19 13.46
CA HIS A 67 -2.11 1.49 12.46
C HIS A 67 -2.91 0.26 12.06
N PHE A 68 -2.27 -0.88 11.80
CA PHE A 68 -2.98 -2.12 11.46
C PHE A 68 -3.87 -2.61 12.58
N ARG A 69 -3.46 -2.49 13.85
CA ARG A 69 -4.30 -2.81 15.02
C ARG A 69 -5.52 -1.89 15.12
N LYS A 70 -5.39 -0.60 14.80
CA LYS A 70 -6.54 0.33 14.73
C LYS A 70 -7.49 -0.04 13.60
N ALA A 71 -6.96 -0.39 12.42
CA ALA A 71 -7.75 -0.86 11.29
C ALA A 71 -8.58 -2.11 11.64
N ILE A 72 -7.98 -3.09 12.31
CA ILE A 72 -8.66 -4.31 12.79
C ILE A 72 -9.72 -3.97 13.85
N LYS A 73 -9.46 -3.00 14.71
CA LYS A 73 -10.46 -2.54 15.69
C LYS A 73 -11.67 -1.91 15.02
N ALA A 74 -11.46 -1.16 13.93
CA ALA A 74 -12.54 -0.54 13.16
C ALA A 74 -13.29 -1.56 12.28
N ASP A 75 -12.57 -2.53 11.72
CA ASP A 75 -13.11 -3.60 10.88
C ASP A 75 -12.41 -4.93 11.19
N PRO A 76 -12.93 -5.73 12.14
CA PRO A 76 -12.32 -7.01 12.52
C PRO A 76 -12.27 -8.07 11.41
N ASN A 77 -13.03 -7.87 10.33
CA ASN A 77 -13.08 -8.78 9.19
C ASN A 77 -12.24 -8.31 8.00
N LEU A 78 -11.43 -7.26 8.17
CA LEU A 78 -10.53 -6.77 7.14
C LEU A 78 -9.30 -7.68 7.02
N ALA A 79 -9.36 -8.61 6.09
CA ALA A 79 -8.31 -9.61 5.86
C ALA A 79 -6.95 -8.97 5.55
N GLU A 80 -6.94 -7.89 4.79
CA GLU A 80 -5.74 -7.13 4.43
C GLU A 80 -5.05 -6.56 5.68
N ALA A 81 -5.79 -6.05 6.66
CA ALA A 81 -5.22 -5.52 7.89
C ALA A 81 -4.58 -6.62 8.76
N HIS A 82 -5.21 -7.80 8.86
CA HIS A 82 -4.63 -8.95 9.53
C HIS A 82 -3.35 -9.43 8.81
N TYR A 83 -3.39 -9.52 7.49
CA TYR A 83 -2.21 -9.88 6.70
C TYR A 83 -1.06 -8.89 6.90
N ASN A 84 -1.35 -7.60 6.82
CA ASN A 84 -0.37 -6.53 6.99
C ASN A 84 0.20 -6.49 8.42
N LEU A 85 -0.63 -6.74 9.42
CA LEU A 85 -0.18 -6.87 10.80
C LEU A 85 0.79 -8.05 10.94
N GLY A 86 0.48 -9.18 10.32
CA GLY A 86 1.38 -10.33 10.25
C GLY A 86 2.74 -9.97 9.65
N LEU A 87 2.75 -9.21 8.54
CA LEU A 87 3.99 -8.73 7.91
C LEU A 87 4.81 -7.83 8.86
N ALA A 88 4.18 -6.87 9.53
CA ALA A 88 4.87 -5.96 10.45
C ALA A 88 5.45 -6.72 11.65
N LEU A 89 4.69 -7.64 12.22
CA LEU A 89 5.11 -8.49 13.33
C LEU A 89 6.30 -9.39 12.94
N ASP A 90 6.28 -9.98 11.73
CA ASP A 90 7.39 -10.79 11.23
C ASP A 90 8.67 -9.97 11.09
N LYS A 91 8.59 -8.72 10.58
CA LYS A 91 9.73 -7.79 10.53
C LYS A 91 10.29 -7.44 11.91
N MET A 92 9.49 -7.53 12.94
CA MET A 92 9.91 -7.31 14.34
C MET A 92 10.29 -8.59 15.08
N ASN A 93 10.42 -9.72 14.37
CA ASN A 93 10.72 -11.06 14.90
C ASN A 93 9.67 -11.61 15.88
N LYS A 94 8.43 -11.10 15.83
CA LYS A 94 7.28 -11.59 16.61
C LYS A 94 6.55 -12.72 15.84
N HIS A 95 7.25 -13.81 15.55
CA HIS A 95 6.79 -14.82 14.59
C HIS A 95 5.53 -15.57 15.02
N GLU A 96 5.30 -15.80 16.32
CA GLU A 96 4.09 -16.47 16.83
C GLU A 96 2.84 -15.61 16.62
N GLU A 97 2.94 -14.31 16.95
CA GLU A 97 1.85 -13.36 16.71
C GLU A 97 1.62 -13.22 15.21
N ALA A 98 2.68 -13.08 14.41
CA ALA A 98 2.58 -13.00 12.95
C ALA A 98 1.84 -14.22 12.36
N THR A 99 2.15 -15.43 12.84
CA THR A 99 1.48 -16.65 12.41
C THR A 99 -0.01 -16.63 12.71
N THR A 100 -0.38 -16.12 13.89
CA THR A 100 -1.79 -15.98 14.28
C THR A 100 -2.54 -15.03 13.34
N GLU A 101 -1.96 -13.89 13.03
CA GLU A 101 -2.55 -12.89 12.14
C GLU A 101 -2.63 -13.39 10.69
N PHE A 102 -1.62 -14.10 10.20
CA PHE A 102 -1.66 -14.73 8.87
C PHE A 102 -2.75 -15.81 8.75
N LYS A 103 -2.94 -16.63 9.79
CA LYS A 103 -4.05 -17.60 9.81
C LYS A 103 -5.39 -16.89 9.73
N LYS A 104 -5.55 -15.80 10.50
CA LYS A 104 -6.79 -15.02 10.50
C LYS A 104 -7.06 -14.39 9.12
N ALA A 105 -6.04 -13.84 8.47
CA ALA A 105 -6.16 -13.31 7.12
C ALA A 105 -6.59 -14.38 6.10
N ALA A 106 -6.02 -15.57 6.18
CA ALA A 106 -6.36 -16.68 5.29
C ALA A 106 -7.80 -17.19 5.52
N GLU A 107 -8.28 -17.20 6.76
CA GLU A 107 -9.67 -17.56 7.11
C GLU A 107 -10.66 -16.53 6.56
N LEU A 108 -10.35 -15.23 6.64
CA LEU A 108 -11.23 -14.16 6.21
C LEU A 108 -11.28 -14.01 4.68
N ALA A 109 -10.19 -14.32 3.98
CA ALA A 109 -10.09 -14.17 2.53
C ALA A 109 -9.47 -15.40 1.86
N PRO A 110 -10.11 -16.58 1.92
CA PRO A 110 -9.56 -17.84 1.42
C PRO A 110 -9.36 -17.88 -0.09
N THR A 111 -10.01 -16.99 -0.82
CA THR A 111 -9.93 -16.90 -2.29
C THR A 111 -9.10 -15.71 -2.79
N ASN A 112 -8.66 -14.83 -1.91
CA ASN A 112 -7.84 -13.68 -2.31
C ASN A 112 -6.41 -14.14 -2.65
N PRO A 113 -5.99 -14.07 -3.94
CA PRO A 113 -4.68 -14.59 -4.34
C PRO A 113 -3.52 -13.83 -3.70
N ALA A 114 -3.67 -12.53 -3.41
CA ALA A 114 -2.63 -11.74 -2.76
C ALA A 114 -2.32 -12.24 -1.34
N ILE A 115 -3.29 -12.82 -0.66
CA ILE A 115 -3.14 -13.42 0.68
C ILE A 115 -2.81 -14.91 0.54
N LYS A 116 -3.70 -15.67 -0.10
CA LYS A 116 -3.61 -17.13 -0.22
C LYS A 116 -2.28 -17.60 -0.83
N ASP A 117 -1.79 -16.90 -1.85
CA ASP A 117 -0.59 -17.30 -2.60
C ASP A 117 0.69 -16.63 -2.08
N SER A 118 0.61 -15.83 -1.03
CA SER A 118 1.75 -15.20 -0.39
C SER A 118 2.76 -16.22 0.14
N PRO A 119 4.04 -16.17 -0.28
CA PRO A 119 5.07 -17.08 0.20
C PRO A 119 5.32 -16.96 1.71
N ILE A 120 5.29 -15.76 2.27
CA ILE A 120 5.48 -15.54 3.70
C ILE A 120 4.33 -16.13 4.51
N LEU A 121 3.09 -15.95 4.07
CA LEU A 121 1.93 -16.56 4.72
C LEU A 121 2.05 -18.09 4.71
N LYS A 122 2.38 -18.68 3.56
CA LYS A 122 2.58 -20.13 3.44
C LYS A 122 3.67 -20.65 4.36
N LYS A 123 4.78 -19.92 4.49
CA LYS A 123 5.87 -20.26 5.41
C LYS A 123 5.40 -20.30 6.87
N HIS A 124 4.59 -19.33 7.29
CA HIS A 124 4.08 -19.25 8.66
C HIS A 124 2.98 -20.28 8.96
N ILE A 125 2.12 -20.59 7.98
CA ILE A 125 1.02 -21.55 8.19
C ILE A 125 1.48 -23.01 8.11
N ALA A 126 2.55 -23.28 7.36
CA ALA A 126 3.08 -24.64 7.18
C ALA A 126 3.92 -25.14 8.36
N MET A 127 4.13 -24.31 9.37
CA MET A 127 4.90 -24.67 10.58
C MET A 127 4.01 -25.34 11.66
#